data_9ad1eaaff1ab455a13c52f2ada5caf37
#
_entry.id   9ad1eaaff1ab455a13c52f2ada5caf37
#
_cell.length_a   1.000
_cell.length_b   1.000
_cell.length_c   1.000
_cell.angle_alpha   90.00
_cell.angle_beta   90.00
_cell.angle_gamma   90.00
#
_symmetry.space_group_name_H-M   'P 1'
#
loop_
_entity.id
_entity.type
_entity.pdbx_description
1 polymer ?
#
loop_
_entity_poly.entity_id
_entity_poly.type
_entity_poly.pdbx_seq_one_letter_code
_entity_poly.pdbx_strand_id
1 'polypeptide(L)'
;MKKLSTPEILDAGLDDWRKLAQALHTRYRISDFTEGAAFVAAIAEAAEAANHHPDLKMTYGAVDVSLCTHEDGLWVTQKDIDMARKITEIARANGLKPELAAVTQLEIALDTAHVNRVAQFWSVLLTGSPDNTVYDSVFDPTSRVPSL
;
A
#
# COMPACT_ATOMS: atom_id res chain seq x y z
N MET A 1 -14.48 -8.66 -7.40
CA MET A 1 -14.11 -9.41 -6.16
C MET A 1 -14.78 -8.76 -4.94
N LYS A 2 -15.00 -9.48 -3.81
CA LYS A 2 -15.63 -8.88 -2.61
C LYS A 2 -14.62 -7.95 -1.93
N LYS A 3 -14.99 -6.67 -1.76
CA LYS A 3 -14.32 -5.72 -0.89
C LYS A 3 -14.53 -6.13 0.57
N LEU A 4 -13.46 -6.16 1.36
CA LEU A 4 -13.54 -6.41 2.80
C LEU A 4 -13.81 -5.12 3.57
N SER A 5 -14.64 -5.22 4.59
CA SER A 5 -14.87 -4.15 5.55
C SER A 5 -13.68 -4.01 6.53
N THR A 6 -13.54 -2.87 7.17
CA THR A 6 -12.49 -2.65 8.16
C THR A 6 -12.53 -3.68 9.31
N PRO A 7 -13.69 -4.05 9.89
CA PRO A 7 -13.73 -5.14 10.87
C PRO A 7 -13.21 -6.48 10.33
N GLU A 8 -13.62 -6.90 9.12
CA GLU A 8 -13.14 -8.14 8.51
C GLU A 8 -11.62 -8.16 8.32
N ILE A 9 -11.04 -6.99 7.96
CA ILE A 9 -9.58 -6.85 7.80
C ILE A 9 -8.87 -6.95 9.16
N LEU A 10 -9.39 -6.29 10.20
CA LEU A 10 -8.82 -6.33 11.55
C LEU A 10 -8.89 -7.74 12.16
N ASP A 11 -10.00 -8.46 11.93
CA ASP A 11 -10.20 -9.82 12.39
C ASP A 11 -9.32 -10.86 11.66
N ALA A 12 -8.67 -10.46 10.55
CA ALA A 12 -7.78 -11.35 9.80
C ALA A 12 -6.46 -11.68 10.53
N GLY A 13 -6.14 -11.01 11.65
CA GLY A 13 -4.97 -11.29 12.48
C GLY A 13 -3.65 -10.96 11.79
N LEU A 14 -3.57 -9.84 11.09
CA LEU A 14 -2.37 -9.38 10.39
C LEU A 14 -1.52 -8.48 11.31
N ASP A 15 -0.89 -9.06 12.32
CA ASP A 15 -0.14 -8.31 13.34
C ASP A 15 1.01 -7.47 12.76
N ASP A 16 1.63 -7.94 11.69
CA ASP A 16 2.74 -7.27 10.99
C ASP A 16 2.28 -6.19 10.00
N TRP A 17 0.98 -5.88 9.96
CA TRP A 17 0.39 -4.97 8.97
C TRP A 17 -0.45 -3.87 9.61
N ARG A 18 -0.61 -2.77 8.88
CA ARG A 18 -1.55 -1.68 9.20
C ARG A 18 -2.47 -1.44 8.02
N LYS A 19 -3.77 -1.36 8.31
CA LYS A 19 -4.75 -0.90 7.33
C LYS A 19 -4.78 0.62 7.39
N LEU A 20 -4.26 1.28 6.33
CA LEU A 20 -4.27 2.73 6.17
C LEU A 20 -4.95 3.06 4.85
N ALA A 21 -5.82 4.06 4.84
CA ALA A 21 -6.67 4.42 3.71
C ALA A 21 -7.25 3.17 3.01
N GLN A 22 -6.89 2.92 1.77
CA GLN A 22 -7.47 1.85 0.94
C GLN A 22 -6.62 0.57 0.88
N ALA A 23 -5.49 0.50 1.59
CA ALA A 23 -4.51 -0.57 1.46
C ALA A 23 -4.04 -1.16 2.82
N LEU A 24 -3.37 -2.29 2.75
CA LEU A 24 -2.57 -2.85 3.83
C LEU A 24 -1.13 -2.40 3.65
N HIS A 25 -0.50 -1.98 4.73
CA HIS A 25 0.88 -1.50 4.72
C HIS A 25 1.72 -2.20 5.76
N THR A 26 2.97 -2.48 5.40
CA THR A 26 4.00 -2.93 6.34
C THR A 26 5.35 -2.36 5.94
N ARG A 27 6.29 -2.39 6.88
CA ARG A 27 7.68 -2.01 6.67
C ARG A 27 8.55 -3.02 7.38
N TYR A 28 9.51 -3.59 6.66
CA TYR A 28 10.50 -4.50 7.21
C TYR A 28 11.88 -3.83 7.23
N ARG A 29 12.56 -3.90 8.37
CA ARG A 29 13.94 -3.43 8.49
C ARG A 29 14.88 -4.44 7.84
N ILE A 30 15.84 -3.94 7.08
CA ILE A 30 16.93 -4.70 6.46
C ILE A 30 18.28 -4.21 6.97
N SER A 31 19.25 -5.13 7.06
CA SER A 31 20.61 -4.81 7.50
C SER A 31 21.44 -4.17 6.38
N ASP A 32 21.21 -4.60 5.15
CA ASP A 32 21.89 -4.09 3.96
C ASP A 32 21.01 -4.21 2.71
N PHE A 33 21.48 -3.65 1.61
CA PHE A 33 20.73 -3.59 0.35
C PHE A 33 20.60 -4.94 -0.34
N THR A 34 21.55 -5.86 -0.11
CA THR A 34 21.51 -7.22 -0.68
C THR A 34 20.43 -8.06 0.00
N GLU A 35 20.31 -7.96 1.33
CA GLU A 35 19.22 -8.59 2.09
C GLU A 35 17.84 -8.08 1.60
N GLY A 36 17.72 -6.76 1.40
CA GLY A 36 16.52 -6.16 0.85
C GLY A 36 16.19 -6.67 -0.55
N ALA A 37 17.18 -6.76 -1.43
CA ALA A 37 17.00 -7.28 -2.79
C ALA A 37 16.57 -8.77 -2.79
N ALA A 38 17.15 -9.58 -1.93
CA ALA A 38 16.76 -10.99 -1.76
C ALA A 38 15.31 -11.13 -1.25
N PHE A 39 14.91 -10.29 -0.29
CA PHE A 39 13.55 -10.25 0.23
C PHE A 39 12.54 -9.84 -0.86
N VAL A 40 12.84 -8.78 -1.62
CA VAL A 40 12.01 -8.32 -2.74
C VAL A 40 11.87 -9.39 -3.81
N ALA A 41 12.96 -10.12 -4.14
CA ALA A 41 12.91 -11.22 -5.09
C ALA A 41 11.99 -12.37 -4.62
N ALA A 42 12.06 -12.74 -3.34
CA ALA A 42 11.19 -13.78 -2.78
C ALA A 42 9.70 -13.34 -2.75
N ILE A 43 9.43 -12.05 -2.50
CA ILE A 43 8.07 -11.51 -2.62
C ILE A 43 7.60 -11.58 -4.08
N ALA A 44 8.45 -11.22 -5.04
CA ALA A 44 8.10 -11.22 -6.46
C ALA A 44 7.72 -12.63 -6.94
N GLU A 45 8.46 -13.68 -6.56
CA GLU A 45 8.12 -15.07 -6.88
C GLU A 45 6.73 -15.46 -6.32
N ALA A 46 6.44 -15.08 -5.08
CA ALA A 46 5.15 -15.35 -4.46
C ALA A 46 4.01 -14.57 -5.12
N ALA A 47 4.26 -13.33 -5.51
CA ALA A 47 3.30 -12.45 -6.18
C ALA A 47 2.93 -12.97 -7.57
N GLU A 48 3.91 -13.42 -8.36
CA GLU A 48 3.68 -14.07 -9.65
C GLU A 48 2.86 -15.36 -9.49
N ALA A 49 3.21 -16.20 -8.53
CA ALA A 49 2.49 -17.45 -8.27
C ALA A 49 1.02 -17.22 -7.87
N ALA A 50 0.74 -16.14 -7.15
CA ALA A 50 -0.61 -15.77 -6.71
C ALA A 50 -1.37 -14.91 -7.73
N ASN A 51 -0.72 -14.43 -8.79
CA ASN A 51 -1.23 -13.40 -9.71
C ASN A 51 -1.85 -12.22 -8.93
N HIS A 52 -1.09 -11.72 -7.92
CA HIS A 52 -1.46 -10.59 -7.09
C HIS A 52 -0.21 -9.86 -6.59
N HIS A 53 0.00 -8.64 -7.07
CA HIS A 53 1.26 -7.93 -6.96
C HIS A 53 1.18 -6.80 -5.93
N PRO A 54 2.06 -6.78 -4.92
CA PRO A 54 2.21 -5.65 -4.01
C PRO A 54 2.97 -4.50 -4.68
N ASP A 55 2.76 -3.28 -4.18
CA ASP A 55 3.70 -2.20 -4.40
C ASP A 55 4.87 -2.34 -3.42
N LEU A 56 6.09 -2.20 -3.92
CA LEU A 56 7.32 -2.36 -3.16
C LEU A 56 8.20 -1.12 -3.29
N LYS A 57 8.66 -0.61 -2.17
CA LYS A 57 9.65 0.47 -2.13
C LYS A 57 10.81 0.06 -1.26
N MET A 58 11.96 -0.24 -1.86
CA MET A 58 13.18 -0.53 -1.15
C MET A 58 14.03 0.73 -1.00
N THR A 59 14.46 1.00 0.21
CA THR A 59 15.38 2.09 0.58
C THR A 59 16.54 1.53 1.39
N TYR A 60 17.55 2.35 1.68
CA TYR A 60 18.60 1.94 2.60
C TYR A 60 18.01 1.69 3.99
N GLY A 61 18.08 0.44 4.44
CA GLY A 61 17.63 0.03 5.78
C GLY A 61 16.17 -0.44 5.89
N ALA A 62 15.36 -0.37 4.82
CA ALA A 62 13.97 -0.86 4.88
C ALA A 62 13.38 -1.23 3.52
N VAL A 63 12.40 -2.15 3.55
CA VAL A 63 11.46 -2.41 2.47
C VAL A 63 10.05 -2.09 2.96
N ASP A 64 9.42 -1.11 2.32
CA ASP A 64 8.00 -0.79 2.47
C ASP A 64 7.19 -1.65 1.49
N VAL A 65 6.07 -2.18 1.96
CA VAL A 65 5.16 -2.98 1.15
C VAL A 65 3.74 -2.46 1.32
N SER A 66 3.02 -2.30 0.22
CA SER A 66 1.59 -2.04 0.26
C SER A 66 0.81 -3.02 -0.61
N LEU A 67 -0.40 -3.36 -0.20
CA LEU A 67 -1.29 -4.31 -0.85
C LEU A 67 -2.68 -3.72 -0.96
N CYS A 68 -3.18 -3.65 -2.18
CA CYS A 68 -4.59 -3.40 -2.48
C CYS A 68 -4.97 -4.03 -3.82
N THR A 69 -6.23 -4.36 -3.98
CA THR A 69 -6.79 -4.84 -5.24
C THR A 69 -7.29 -3.65 -6.05
N HIS A 70 -6.90 -3.59 -7.34
CA HIS A 70 -7.19 -2.47 -8.25
C HIS A 70 -8.42 -2.70 -9.15
N GLU A 71 -9.21 -3.73 -8.90
CA GLU A 71 -10.45 -4.00 -9.66
C GLU A 71 -11.58 -3.07 -9.16
N ASP A 72 -12.13 -2.25 -10.03
CA ASP A 72 -13.23 -1.32 -9.74
C ASP A 72 -12.94 -0.34 -8.59
N GLY A 73 -11.70 0.14 -8.48
CA GLY A 73 -11.22 1.03 -7.43
C GLY A 73 -10.03 0.44 -6.67
N LEU A 74 -9.77 0.99 -5.48
CA LEU A 74 -8.68 0.54 -4.60
C LEU A 74 -9.29 -0.02 -3.32
N TRP A 75 -9.19 -1.32 -3.11
CA TRP A 75 -9.81 -1.99 -1.97
C TRP A 75 -8.97 -3.14 -1.45
N VAL A 76 -9.10 -3.42 -0.16
CA VAL A 76 -8.59 -4.66 0.41
C VAL A 76 -9.59 -5.80 0.15
N THR A 77 -9.09 -6.89 -0.39
CA THR A 77 -9.83 -8.13 -0.66
C THR A 77 -9.16 -9.32 0.02
N GLN A 78 -9.71 -10.52 -0.16
CA GLN A 78 -9.08 -11.73 0.37
C GLN A 78 -7.70 -12.00 -0.24
N LYS A 79 -7.45 -11.62 -1.50
CA LYS A 79 -6.12 -11.76 -2.13
C LYS A 79 -5.06 -10.96 -1.38
N ASP A 80 -5.41 -9.76 -0.91
CA ASP A 80 -4.49 -8.91 -0.13
C ASP A 80 -4.17 -9.53 1.21
N ILE A 81 -5.17 -10.10 1.90
CA ILE A 81 -4.99 -10.82 3.17
C ILE A 81 -4.05 -12.02 2.99
N ASP A 82 -4.29 -12.83 1.96
CA ASP A 82 -3.51 -14.05 1.70
C ASP A 82 -2.06 -13.69 1.32
N MET A 83 -1.88 -12.66 0.48
CA MET A 83 -0.54 -12.17 0.12
C MET A 83 0.17 -11.54 1.32
N ALA A 84 -0.52 -10.80 2.18
CA ALA A 84 0.06 -10.24 3.40
C ALA A 84 0.59 -11.34 4.34
N ARG A 85 -0.16 -12.42 4.52
CA ARG A 85 0.29 -13.60 5.27
C ARG A 85 1.52 -14.23 4.64
N LYS A 86 1.50 -14.38 3.31
CA LYS A 86 2.65 -14.96 2.58
C LYS A 86 3.91 -14.12 2.71
N ILE A 87 3.80 -12.79 2.61
CA ILE A 87 4.94 -11.89 2.80
C ILE A 87 5.45 -11.94 4.24
N THR A 88 4.55 -12.02 5.23
CA THR A 88 4.94 -12.21 6.63
C THR A 88 5.72 -13.52 6.85
N GLU A 89 5.30 -14.62 6.22
CA GLU A 89 6.04 -15.89 6.26
C GLU A 89 7.45 -15.76 5.66
N ILE A 90 7.55 -15.13 4.48
CA ILE A 90 8.83 -14.88 3.81
C ILE A 90 9.73 -14.01 4.71
N ALA A 91 9.21 -12.93 5.29
CA ALA A 91 9.96 -12.06 6.19
C ALA A 91 10.50 -12.81 7.40
N ARG A 92 9.66 -13.62 8.07
CA ARG A 92 10.05 -14.45 9.21
C ARG A 92 11.11 -15.49 8.86
N ALA A 93 10.97 -16.14 7.70
CA ALA A 93 11.96 -17.09 7.21
C ALA A 93 13.34 -16.46 6.96
N ASN A 94 13.36 -15.17 6.60
CA ASN A 94 14.58 -14.39 6.41
C ASN A 94 15.03 -13.63 7.68
N GLY A 95 14.36 -13.81 8.82
CA GLY A 95 14.72 -13.16 10.08
C GLY A 95 14.42 -11.67 10.14
N LEU A 96 13.64 -11.15 9.18
CA LEU A 96 13.27 -9.74 9.11
C LEU A 96 12.20 -9.39 10.14
N LYS A 97 12.29 -8.19 10.70
CA LYS A 97 11.35 -7.69 11.72
C LYS A 97 10.53 -6.54 11.16
N PRO A 98 9.21 -6.52 11.43
CA PRO A 98 8.37 -5.39 11.05
C PRO A 98 8.70 -4.15 11.90
N GLU A 99 8.67 -2.98 11.26
CA GLU A 99 8.87 -1.66 11.90
C GLU A 99 7.58 -0.84 11.80
N LEU A 100 6.53 -1.31 12.44
CA LEU A 100 5.18 -0.78 12.29
C LEU A 100 5.01 0.66 12.79
N ALA A 101 5.85 1.10 13.73
CA ALA A 101 5.84 2.49 14.21
C ALA A 101 6.27 3.51 13.14
N ALA A 102 6.97 3.05 12.10
CA ALA A 102 7.38 3.88 10.96
C ALA A 102 6.40 3.80 9.76
N VAL A 103 5.36 2.98 9.88
CA VAL A 103 4.30 2.90 8.84
C VAL A 103 3.32 4.04 9.07
N THR A 104 3.41 5.07 8.22
CA THR A 104 2.56 6.26 8.28
C THR A 104 2.01 6.61 6.92
N GLN A 105 0.83 7.18 6.88
CA GLN A 105 0.22 7.77 5.70
C GLN A 105 -0.26 9.18 6.03
N LEU A 106 -0.02 10.10 5.12
CA LEU A 106 -0.53 11.46 5.20
C LEU A 106 -1.70 11.61 4.23
N GLU A 107 -2.84 12.02 4.76
CA GLU A 107 -3.99 12.46 3.99
C GLU A 107 -4.24 13.93 4.29
N ILE A 108 -4.55 14.70 3.25
CA ILE A 108 -4.85 16.12 3.38
C ILE A 108 -6.33 16.32 2.98
N ALA A 109 -7.13 16.90 3.85
CA ALA A 109 -8.51 17.23 3.54
C ALA A 109 -8.66 18.75 3.35
N LEU A 110 -9.33 19.15 2.26
CA LEU A 110 -9.68 20.54 1.98
C LEU A 110 -11.19 20.69 1.97
N ASP A 111 -11.70 21.56 2.81
CA ASP A 111 -13.11 21.95 2.80
C ASP A 111 -13.33 23.07 1.76
N THR A 112 -14.21 22.82 0.79
CA THR A 112 -14.48 23.77 -0.30
C THR A 112 -15.89 23.63 -0.85
N ALA A 113 -16.48 24.76 -1.23
CA ALA A 113 -17.75 24.80 -1.97
C ALA A 113 -17.58 24.46 -3.48
N HIS A 114 -16.35 24.30 -3.97
CA HIS A 114 -16.04 24.12 -5.40
C HIS A 114 -15.18 22.87 -5.66
N VAL A 115 -15.64 21.73 -5.15
CA VAL A 115 -14.89 20.45 -5.15
C VAL A 115 -14.25 20.16 -6.50
N ASN A 116 -14.99 20.15 -7.61
CA ASN A 116 -14.48 19.80 -8.93
C ASN A 116 -13.31 20.69 -9.39
N ARG A 117 -13.40 21.99 -9.15
CA ARG A 117 -12.33 22.93 -9.54
C ARG A 117 -11.08 22.76 -8.69
N VAL A 118 -11.28 22.56 -7.39
CA VAL A 118 -10.20 22.36 -6.42
C VAL A 118 -9.53 21.01 -6.66
N ALA A 119 -10.29 19.95 -6.87
CA ALA A 119 -9.77 18.63 -7.17
C ALA A 119 -8.93 18.62 -8.44
N GLN A 120 -9.41 19.23 -9.56
CA GLN A 120 -8.64 19.33 -10.79
C GLN A 120 -7.33 20.09 -10.62
N PHE A 121 -7.35 21.23 -9.90
CA PHE A 121 -6.14 22.00 -9.61
C PHE A 121 -5.10 21.16 -8.86
N TRP A 122 -5.52 20.50 -7.78
CA TRP A 122 -4.62 19.66 -6.99
C TRP A 122 -4.17 18.41 -7.74
N SER A 123 -5.03 17.82 -8.57
CA SER A 123 -4.67 16.70 -9.42
C SER A 123 -3.55 17.06 -10.38
N VAL A 124 -3.65 18.22 -11.08
CA VAL A 124 -2.56 18.71 -11.94
C VAL A 124 -1.30 18.98 -11.13
N LEU A 125 -1.43 19.64 -9.99
CA LEU A 125 -0.27 20.04 -9.17
C LEU A 125 0.49 18.82 -8.62
N LEU A 126 -0.24 17.82 -8.14
CA LEU A 126 0.37 16.66 -7.48
C LEU A 126 0.76 15.54 -8.44
N THR A 127 0.02 15.37 -9.54
CA THR A 127 0.17 14.18 -10.41
C THR A 127 0.51 14.53 -11.86
N GLY A 128 0.44 15.79 -12.24
CA GLY A 128 0.65 16.25 -13.62
C GLY A 128 -0.55 16.05 -14.55
N SER A 129 -1.67 15.51 -14.07
CA SER A 129 -2.89 15.27 -14.86
C SER A 129 -4.14 15.76 -14.12
N PRO A 130 -5.12 16.40 -14.80
CA PRO A 130 -6.36 16.79 -14.20
C PRO A 130 -7.32 15.62 -13.91
N ASP A 131 -7.05 14.44 -14.49
CA ASP A 131 -7.96 13.30 -14.51
C ASP A 131 -7.69 12.27 -13.41
N ASN A 132 -6.65 12.48 -12.58
CA ASN A 132 -6.31 11.61 -11.47
C ASN A 132 -7.16 11.94 -10.23
N THR A 133 -8.48 11.95 -10.43
CA THR A 133 -9.45 12.15 -9.37
C THR A 133 -10.37 10.94 -9.27
N VAL A 134 -10.67 10.51 -8.03
CA VAL A 134 -11.64 9.47 -7.74
C VAL A 134 -12.64 10.04 -6.74
N TYR A 135 -13.90 10.22 -7.19
CA TYR A 135 -14.93 10.95 -6.44
C TYR A 135 -14.49 12.38 -6.13
N ASP A 136 -14.28 12.69 -4.87
CA ASP A 136 -13.85 14.00 -4.33
C ASP A 136 -12.37 14.00 -3.89
N SER A 137 -11.62 12.97 -4.24
CA SER A 137 -10.24 12.79 -3.83
C SER A 137 -9.29 12.84 -5.02
N VAL A 138 -8.10 13.39 -4.81
CA VAL A 138 -6.97 13.29 -5.75
C VAL A 138 -6.18 12.04 -5.45
N PHE A 139 -5.94 11.25 -6.49
CA PHE A 139 -5.22 9.99 -6.41
C PHE A 139 -3.96 10.03 -7.28
N ASP A 140 -2.80 9.76 -6.69
CA ASP A 140 -1.56 9.56 -7.44
C ASP A 140 -1.40 8.07 -7.79
N PRO A 141 -1.54 7.69 -9.09
CA PRO A 141 -1.36 6.30 -9.50
C PRO A 141 0.07 5.77 -9.26
N THR A 142 1.02 6.64 -8.96
CA THR A 142 2.41 6.27 -8.64
C THR A 142 2.68 6.21 -7.14
N SER A 143 1.70 6.52 -6.30
CA SER A 143 1.78 6.49 -4.83
C SER A 143 2.97 7.29 -4.24
N ARG A 144 3.38 8.37 -4.90
CA ARG A 144 4.52 9.21 -4.48
C ARG A 144 4.13 10.43 -3.69
N VAL A 145 2.88 10.85 -3.80
CA VAL A 145 2.34 12.02 -3.10
C VAL A 145 1.19 11.61 -2.16
N PRO A 146 0.92 12.43 -1.13
CA PRO A 146 -0.22 12.20 -0.25
C PRO A 146 -1.54 12.24 -1.01
N SER A 147 -2.53 11.48 -0.54
CA SER A 147 -3.92 11.63 -1.00
C SER A 147 -4.50 12.96 -0.50
N LEU A 148 -5.33 13.60 -1.30
CA LEU A 148 -5.99 14.85 -0.99
C LEU A 148 -7.51 14.68 -1.11
#